data_32b437c5840b6802ce94f2bc8c4bf9ba
#
_entry.id   32b437c5840b6802ce94f2bc8c4bf9ba
#
_cell.length_a   1.000
_cell.length_b   1.000
_cell.length_c   1.000
_cell.angle_alpha   90.00
_cell.angle_beta   90.00
_cell.angle_gamma   90.00
#
_symmetry.space_group_name_H-M   'P 1'
#
loop_
_entity.id
_entity.type
_entity.pdbx_description
1 polymer ?
#
loop_
_entity_poly.entity_id
_entity_poly.type
_entity_poly.pdbx_seq_one_letter_code
_entity_poly.pdbx_strand_id
1 'polypeptide(L)'
;MIYVTGDCHGNFRRFQSDYFPEQANMTKDDTVIITGDFGGVWFGDSRDDETLDWLERLPFTLVFVCGNHENYDALERYPVDDWHCGKVHRIRPHVLHLTRGQIFELEGHRFFTMGGAKSHDIEDGILEPDAPDFERRLTMLQRKPRARYRVNHISWWAQELPSDEEYAEARRSLDAVGWQVDYIITHCAPTSIALMGSRHNEADRLTDFLQEVRERAKYHYWLFGHYHDNKAIDEKHILLWEQIVRII
;
A
#
# COMPACT_ATOMS: atom_id res chain seq x y z
N MET A 1 -12.92 -5.96 15.54
CA MET A 1 -11.54 -5.48 15.88
C MET A 1 -10.81 -5.09 14.60
N ILE A 2 -9.96 -4.03 14.66
CA ILE A 2 -9.15 -3.62 13.50
C ILE A 2 -7.69 -3.51 13.90
N TYR A 3 -6.82 -4.18 13.13
CA TYR A 3 -5.37 -4.14 13.27
C TYR A 3 -4.74 -3.55 12.01
N VAL A 4 -3.59 -2.92 12.16
CA VAL A 4 -2.82 -2.33 11.04
C VAL A 4 -1.37 -2.77 11.14
N THR A 5 -0.75 -3.07 10.01
CA THR A 5 0.67 -3.40 9.88
C THR A 5 1.27 -2.75 8.63
N GLY A 6 2.59 -2.66 8.56
CA GLY A 6 3.31 -2.12 7.42
C GLY A 6 3.61 -3.15 6.33
N ASP A 7 4.56 -2.79 5.50
CA ASP A 7 5.02 -3.49 4.30
C ASP A 7 5.29 -4.98 4.52
N CYS A 8 4.75 -5.82 3.65
CA CYS A 8 4.93 -7.26 3.70
C CYS A 8 5.93 -7.78 2.68
N HIS A 9 6.01 -7.22 1.48
CA HIS A 9 6.87 -7.68 0.38
C HIS A 9 6.78 -9.19 0.13
N GLY A 10 5.57 -9.76 0.21
CA GLY A 10 5.33 -11.21 0.07
C GLY A 10 5.77 -12.06 1.27
N ASN A 11 6.29 -11.46 2.33
CA ASN A 11 6.63 -12.15 3.57
C ASN A 11 5.53 -11.97 4.62
N PHE A 12 4.67 -12.97 4.73
CA PHE A 12 3.52 -12.96 5.63
C PHE A 12 3.74 -13.71 6.95
N ARG A 13 5.00 -13.98 7.31
CA ARG A 13 5.34 -14.73 8.55
C ARG A 13 4.73 -14.08 9.80
N ARG A 14 4.58 -12.76 9.82
CA ARG A 14 3.97 -12.02 10.92
C ARG A 14 2.54 -12.45 11.24
N PHE A 15 1.81 -13.08 10.28
CA PHE A 15 0.44 -13.58 10.47
C PHE A 15 0.38 -15.05 10.92
N GLN A 16 1.50 -15.70 11.17
CA GLN A 16 1.50 -17.01 11.82
C GLN A 16 1.11 -16.86 13.28
N SER A 17 0.44 -17.86 13.84
CA SER A 17 -0.11 -17.82 15.22
C SER A 17 0.93 -17.53 16.30
N ASP A 18 2.19 -17.95 16.09
CA ASP A 18 3.29 -17.72 17.02
C ASP A 18 3.72 -16.25 17.08
N TYR A 19 3.47 -15.48 16.01
CA TYR A 19 3.82 -14.05 15.92
C TYR A 19 2.64 -13.12 16.13
N PHE A 20 1.43 -13.63 15.88
CA PHE A 20 0.18 -12.88 16.06
C PHE A 20 -0.86 -13.76 16.81
N PRO A 21 -0.63 -14.02 18.09
CA PRO A 21 -1.50 -14.89 18.88
C PRO A 21 -2.92 -14.33 19.09
N GLU A 22 -3.12 -13.01 18.99
CA GLU A 22 -4.41 -12.34 19.10
C GLU A 22 -5.43 -12.85 18.09
N GLN A 23 -4.95 -13.34 16.94
CA GLN A 23 -5.80 -13.91 15.87
C GLN A 23 -6.63 -15.11 16.32
N ALA A 24 -6.26 -15.78 17.43
CA ALA A 24 -7.01 -16.90 17.97
C ALA A 24 -8.46 -16.52 18.39
N ASN A 25 -8.70 -15.24 18.64
CA ASN A 25 -10.02 -14.70 19.01
C ASN A 25 -10.66 -13.90 17.86
N MET A 26 -10.07 -13.89 16.67
CA MET A 26 -10.58 -13.14 15.52
C MET A 26 -11.49 -14.00 14.64
N THR A 27 -12.35 -13.34 13.90
CA THR A 27 -13.25 -13.90 12.90
C THR A 27 -13.11 -13.13 11.58
N LYS A 28 -13.76 -13.59 10.53
CA LYS A 28 -13.78 -12.87 9.24
C LYS A 28 -14.43 -11.48 9.29
N ASP A 29 -15.13 -11.16 10.37
CA ASP A 29 -15.63 -9.80 10.62
C ASP A 29 -14.54 -8.85 11.14
N ASP A 30 -13.45 -9.40 11.66
CA ASP A 30 -12.29 -8.61 12.09
C ASP A 30 -11.37 -8.32 10.89
N THR A 31 -10.71 -7.17 10.90
CA THR A 31 -9.93 -6.69 9.76
C THR A 31 -8.47 -6.47 10.14
N VAL A 32 -7.56 -6.93 9.28
CA VAL A 32 -6.14 -6.55 9.32
C VAL A 32 -5.80 -5.77 8.06
N ILE A 33 -5.26 -4.56 8.22
CA ILE A 33 -4.92 -3.64 7.14
C ILE A 33 -3.41 -3.59 6.95
N ILE A 34 -2.91 -3.82 5.73
CA ILE A 34 -1.51 -3.63 5.35
C ILE A 34 -1.37 -2.26 4.68
N THR A 35 -0.41 -1.46 5.12
CA THR A 35 -0.18 -0.10 4.62
C THR A 35 0.67 -0.05 3.34
N GLY A 36 0.55 -1.05 2.48
CA GLY A 36 1.19 -1.12 1.15
C GLY A 36 2.29 -2.17 1.05
N ASP A 37 2.85 -2.29 -0.13
CA ASP A 37 3.87 -3.28 -0.46
C ASP A 37 3.46 -4.70 -0.03
N PHE A 38 2.26 -5.09 -0.46
CA PHE A 38 1.68 -6.39 -0.14
C PHE A 38 2.53 -7.53 -0.70
N GLY A 39 2.83 -7.50 -2.00
CA GLY A 39 3.69 -8.46 -2.67
C GLY A 39 3.13 -9.89 -2.78
N GLY A 40 1.86 -10.12 -2.43
CA GLY A 40 1.20 -11.43 -2.53
C GLY A 40 0.59 -11.69 -3.91
N VAL A 41 0.40 -10.65 -4.71
CA VAL A 41 0.04 -10.72 -6.12
C VAL A 41 1.24 -10.23 -6.92
N TRP A 42 2.12 -11.15 -7.31
CA TRP A 42 3.38 -10.78 -7.96
C TRP A 42 3.52 -11.37 -9.36
N PHE A 43 3.22 -12.65 -9.51
CA PHE A 43 3.32 -13.33 -10.80
C PHE A 43 2.05 -13.16 -11.65
N GLY A 44 0.91 -12.97 -10.99
CA GLY A 44 -0.39 -12.86 -11.66
C GLY A 44 -0.87 -14.18 -12.26
N ASP A 45 -0.39 -15.31 -11.74
CA ASP A 45 -0.75 -16.65 -12.15
C ASP A 45 -0.76 -17.63 -10.93
N SER A 46 -0.84 -18.92 -11.18
CA SER A 46 -0.95 -19.94 -10.14
C SER A 46 0.22 -20.01 -9.14
N ARG A 47 1.33 -19.33 -9.42
CA ARG A 47 2.45 -19.23 -8.45
C ARG A 47 2.09 -18.39 -7.23
N ASP A 48 1.12 -17.47 -7.36
CA ASP A 48 0.62 -16.69 -6.23
C ASP A 48 -0.42 -17.46 -5.40
N ASP A 49 -1.06 -18.49 -5.98
CA ASP A 49 -2.23 -19.16 -5.39
C ASP A 49 -1.95 -19.79 -4.03
N GLU A 50 -0.81 -20.45 -3.83
CA GLU A 50 -0.49 -21.09 -2.54
C GLU A 50 -0.47 -20.06 -1.41
N THR A 51 0.16 -18.90 -1.65
CA THR A 51 0.24 -17.81 -0.67
C THR A 51 -1.14 -17.17 -0.46
N LEU A 52 -1.85 -16.85 -1.53
CA LEU A 52 -3.17 -16.22 -1.46
C LEU A 52 -4.21 -17.13 -0.79
N ASP A 53 -4.18 -18.43 -1.06
CA ASP A 53 -5.06 -19.41 -0.42
C ASP A 53 -4.71 -19.62 1.06
N TRP A 54 -3.43 -19.50 1.43
CA TRP A 54 -3.03 -19.51 2.83
C TRP A 54 -3.54 -18.25 3.55
N LEU A 55 -3.40 -17.07 2.94
CA LEU A 55 -3.92 -15.81 3.48
C LEU A 55 -5.45 -15.85 3.63
N GLU A 56 -6.16 -16.45 2.67
CA GLU A 56 -7.62 -16.63 2.74
C GLU A 56 -8.04 -17.51 3.93
N ARG A 57 -7.22 -18.47 4.35
CA ARG A 57 -7.50 -19.33 5.52
C ARG A 57 -7.27 -18.65 6.87
N LEU A 58 -6.64 -17.48 6.93
CA LEU A 58 -6.49 -16.72 8.18
C LEU A 58 -7.86 -16.40 8.79
N PRO A 59 -8.00 -16.29 10.10
CA PRO A 59 -9.31 -16.12 10.73
C PRO A 59 -9.94 -14.73 10.52
N PHE A 60 -9.23 -13.78 9.96
CA PHE A 60 -9.67 -12.40 9.74
C PHE A 60 -9.76 -12.06 8.23
N THR A 61 -10.38 -10.96 7.91
CA THR A 61 -10.33 -10.34 6.57
C THR A 61 -9.04 -9.52 6.45
N LEU A 62 -8.24 -9.84 5.45
CA LEU A 62 -6.99 -9.13 5.16
C LEU A 62 -7.23 -8.12 4.04
N VAL A 63 -6.92 -6.86 4.31
CA VAL A 63 -7.03 -5.82 3.29
C VAL A 63 -5.71 -5.05 3.17
N PHE A 64 -5.44 -4.45 2.03
CA PHE A 64 -4.23 -3.66 1.83
C PHE A 64 -4.46 -2.49 0.89
N VAL A 65 -3.73 -1.40 1.08
CA VAL A 65 -3.51 -0.38 0.06
C VAL A 65 -2.31 -0.79 -0.80
N CYS A 66 -2.22 -0.36 -2.05
CA CYS A 66 -1.04 -0.63 -2.86
C CYS A 66 0.17 0.20 -2.41
N GLY A 67 1.37 -0.32 -2.63
CA GLY A 67 2.65 0.39 -2.46
C GLY A 67 3.34 0.65 -3.79
N ASN A 68 4.65 0.83 -3.81
CA ASN A 68 5.45 0.91 -5.03
C ASN A 68 5.97 -0.47 -5.49
N HIS A 69 5.96 -1.47 -4.61
CA HIS A 69 6.34 -2.85 -4.94
C HIS A 69 5.11 -3.73 -5.15
N GLU A 70 4.32 -3.41 -6.18
CA GLU A 70 3.15 -4.20 -6.60
C GLU A 70 3.23 -4.51 -8.10
N ASN A 71 2.71 -5.67 -8.49
CA ASN A 71 2.44 -5.95 -9.90
C ASN A 71 1.05 -5.42 -10.25
N TYR A 72 1.00 -4.18 -10.72
CA TYR A 72 -0.26 -3.51 -11.06
C TYR A 72 -0.99 -4.16 -12.22
N ASP A 73 -0.26 -4.71 -13.21
CA ASP A 73 -0.88 -5.45 -14.31
C ASP A 73 -1.64 -6.69 -13.83
N ALA A 74 -1.17 -7.31 -12.74
CA ALA A 74 -1.85 -8.45 -12.14
C ALA A 74 -3.00 -8.02 -11.23
N LEU A 75 -2.81 -6.96 -10.40
CA LEU A 75 -3.84 -6.43 -9.51
C LEU A 75 -5.08 -5.94 -10.26
N GLU A 76 -4.90 -5.24 -11.38
CA GLU A 76 -5.98 -4.68 -12.17
C GLU A 76 -6.83 -5.74 -12.90
N ARG A 77 -6.38 -6.99 -12.98
CA ARG A 77 -7.18 -8.10 -13.54
C ARG A 77 -8.24 -8.63 -12.59
N TYR A 78 -8.11 -8.37 -11.29
CA TYR A 78 -9.10 -8.81 -10.33
C TYR A 78 -10.38 -7.97 -10.43
N PRO A 79 -11.54 -8.59 -10.20
CA PRO A 79 -12.82 -7.88 -10.31
C PRO A 79 -12.91 -6.78 -9.26
N VAL A 80 -13.41 -5.62 -9.69
CA VAL A 80 -13.77 -4.54 -8.77
C VAL A 80 -15.13 -4.85 -8.15
N ASP A 81 -15.22 -4.71 -6.85
CA ASP A 81 -16.42 -4.97 -6.07
C ASP A 81 -16.63 -3.87 -5.02
N ASP A 82 -17.86 -3.76 -4.52
CA ASP A 82 -18.18 -2.88 -3.40
C ASP A 82 -17.92 -3.59 -2.07
N TRP A 83 -17.24 -2.90 -1.15
CA TRP A 83 -16.99 -3.39 0.19
C TRP A 83 -16.96 -2.22 1.19
N HIS A 84 -17.79 -2.28 2.22
CA HIS A 84 -17.85 -1.26 3.28
C HIS A 84 -17.84 0.20 2.79
N CYS A 85 -18.71 0.53 1.83
CA CYS A 85 -18.87 1.83 1.19
C CYS A 85 -17.77 2.25 0.18
N GLY A 86 -16.70 1.49 0.05
CA GLY A 86 -15.62 1.75 -0.91
C GLY A 86 -15.51 0.68 -1.99
N LYS A 87 -14.62 0.89 -2.94
CA LYS A 87 -14.29 -0.04 -4.03
C LYS A 87 -13.03 -0.84 -3.69
N VAL A 88 -13.04 -2.13 -4.02
CA VAL A 88 -11.91 -3.03 -3.80
C VAL A 88 -11.66 -3.90 -5.03
N HIS A 89 -10.42 -4.35 -5.25
CA HIS A 89 -10.18 -5.53 -6.06
C HIS A 89 -10.30 -6.76 -5.15
N ARG A 90 -11.19 -7.68 -5.54
CA ARG A 90 -11.43 -8.92 -4.78
C ARG A 90 -10.48 -10.01 -5.24
N ILE A 91 -9.38 -10.20 -4.52
CA ILE A 91 -8.34 -11.21 -4.85
C ILE A 91 -8.78 -12.59 -4.37
N ARG A 92 -9.32 -12.64 -3.16
CA ARG A 92 -10.01 -13.79 -2.57
C ARG A 92 -11.23 -13.26 -1.81
N PRO A 93 -12.17 -14.10 -1.35
CA PRO A 93 -13.31 -13.64 -0.56
C PRO A 93 -12.95 -12.70 0.59
N HIS A 94 -11.81 -12.95 1.26
CA HIS A 94 -11.34 -12.18 2.42
C HIS A 94 -9.89 -11.66 2.26
N VAL A 95 -9.38 -11.56 1.04
CA VAL A 95 -8.13 -10.86 0.70
C VAL A 95 -8.45 -9.80 -0.33
N LEU A 96 -8.42 -8.51 0.07
CA LEU A 96 -8.94 -7.41 -0.73
C LEU A 96 -7.90 -6.30 -0.89
N HIS A 97 -7.77 -5.78 -2.10
CA HIS A 97 -7.01 -4.56 -2.36
C HIS A 97 -7.96 -3.36 -2.30
N LEU A 98 -7.73 -2.46 -1.36
CA LEU A 98 -8.48 -1.21 -1.22
C LEU A 98 -8.06 -0.24 -2.33
N THR A 99 -8.97 0.11 -3.24
CA THR A 99 -8.63 1.03 -4.33
C THR A 99 -8.36 2.43 -3.79
N ARG A 100 -7.61 3.22 -4.53
CA ARG A 100 -7.18 4.56 -4.10
C ARG A 100 -8.33 5.55 -4.00
N GLY A 101 -8.19 6.47 -3.04
CA GLY A 101 -9.11 7.59 -2.91
C GLY A 101 -10.48 7.24 -2.34
N GLN A 102 -10.64 6.06 -1.77
CA GLN A 102 -11.91 5.60 -1.20
C GLN A 102 -12.04 5.91 0.29
N ILE A 103 -13.26 5.91 0.77
CA ILE A 103 -13.59 5.92 2.20
C ILE A 103 -14.34 4.64 2.53
N PHE A 104 -13.81 3.91 3.51
CA PHE A 104 -14.42 2.68 4.03
C PHE A 104 -15.02 2.93 5.40
N GLU A 105 -16.19 2.35 5.67
CA GLU A 105 -16.82 2.39 7.00
C GLU A 105 -16.64 1.03 7.71
N LEU A 106 -15.70 0.97 8.66
CA LEU A 106 -15.37 -0.23 9.42
C LEU A 106 -15.61 0.01 10.91
N GLU A 107 -16.37 -0.86 11.57
CA GLU A 107 -16.70 -0.75 13.01
C GLU A 107 -17.23 0.65 13.40
N GLY A 108 -17.99 1.30 12.51
CA GLY A 108 -18.55 2.64 12.74
C GLY A 108 -17.56 3.79 12.59
N HIS A 109 -16.35 3.54 12.08
CA HIS A 109 -15.31 4.54 11.82
C HIS A 109 -15.05 4.68 10.32
N ARG A 110 -14.67 5.89 9.89
CA ARG A 110 -14.33 6.20 8.51
C ARG A 110 -12.83 6.14 8.29
N PHE A 111 -12.43 5.35 7.30
CA PHE A 111 -11.06 5.15 6.87
C PHE A 111 -10.86 5.72 5.48
N PHE A 112 -10.09 6.78 5.34
CA PHE A 112 -9.64 7.24 4.03
C PHE A 112 -8.39 6.47 3.61
N THR A 113 -8.35 5.97 2.38
CA THR A 113 -7.24 5.17 1.86
C THR A 113 -6.63 5.77 0.61
N MET A 114 -5.27 5.80 0.55
CA MET A 114 -4.53 6.27 -0.63
C MET A 114 -3.20 5.53 -0.71
N GLY A 115 -3.13 4.54 -1.58
CA GLY A 115 -1.91 3.76 -1.80
C GLY A 115 -0.95 4.41 -2.80
N GLY A 116 0.24 3.81 -2.88
CA GLY A 116 1.31 4.19 -3.79
C GLY A 116 2.46 4.94 -3.11
N ALA A 117 3.60 4.90 -3.75
CA ALA A 117 4.79 5.71 -3.46
C ALA A 117 5.71 5.73 -4.69
N LYS A 118 6.57 6.72 -4.78
CA LYS A 118 7.62 6.77 -5.81
C LYS A 118 8.77 5.83 -5.41
N SER A 119 9.19 4.97 -6.33
CA SER A 119 10.36 4.11 -6.14
C SER A 119 11.64 4.92 -6.01
N HIS A 120 12.52 4.52 -5.07
CA HIS A 120 13.80 5.20 -4.81
C HIS A 120 15.00 4.54 -5.51
N ASP A 121 14.83 3.33 -6.02
CA ASP A 121 15.90 2.51 -6.58
C ASP A 121 15.87 2.49 -8.12
N ILE A 122 15.59 3.64 -8.69
CA ILE A 122 15.49 3.90 -10.14
C ILE A 122 16.46 4.98 -10.63
N GLU A 123 17.50 5.29 -9.88
CA GLU A 123 18.48 6.35 -10.20
C GLU A 123 19.24 6.06 -11.51
N ASP A 124 19.43 4.78 -11.85
CA ASP A 124 20.03 4.35 -13.13
C ASP A 124 19.00 4.15 -14.25
N GLY A 125 17.75 4.47 -13.96
CA GLY A 125 16.64 4.52 -14.91
C GLY A 125 15.75 3.29 -14.90
N ILE A 126 14.68 3.41 -15.67
CA ILE A 126 13.73 2.35 -15.95
C ILE A 126 14.03 1.85 -17.38
N LEU A 127 14.14 0.54 -17.52
CA LEU A 127 14.37 -0.10 -18.80
C LEU A 127 13.04 -0.50 -19.43
N GLU A 128 12.88 -0.20 -20.72
CA GLU A 128 11.74 -0.65 -21.52
C GLU A 128 12.12 -1.98 -22.20
N PRO A 129 11.40 -3.10 -21.93
CA PRO A 129 11.73 -4.40 -22.50
C PRO A 129 11.75 -4.43 -24.02
N ASP A 130 10.90 -3.63 -24.66
CA ASP A 130 10.78 -3.57 -26.12
C ASP A 130 11.75 -2.57 -26.77
N ALA A 131 12.59 -1.87 -26.00
CA ALA A 131 13.55 -0.91 -26.54
C ALA A 131 14.65 -1.61 -27.33
N PRO A 132 15.06 -1.10 -28.52
CA PRO A 132 16.09 -1.73 -29.34
C PRO A 132 17.43 -1.94 -28.64
N ASP A 133 17.72 -1.18 -27.60
CA ASP A 133 18.96 -1.24 -26.83
C ASP A 133 18.81 -1.90 -25.45
N PHE A 134 17.67 -2.53 -25.18
CA PHE A 134 17.34 -3.14 -23.87
C PHE A 134 18.44 -4.09 -23.38
N GLU A 135 18.78 -5.11 -24.16
CA GLU A 135 19.78 -6.11 -23.78
C GLU A 135 21.15 -5.50 -23.49
N ARG A 136 21.55 -4.52 -24.30
CA ARG A 136 22.81 -3.80 -24.11
C ARG A 136 22.79 -3.01 -22.79
N ARG A 137 21.73 -2.25 -22.52
CA ARG A 137 21.58 -1.46 -21.30
C ARG A 137 21.49 -2.37 -20.06
N LEU A 138 20.70 -3.44 -20.14
CA LEU A 138 20.56 -4.42 -19.06
C LEU A 138 21.92 -5.04 -18.71
N THR A 139 22.68 -5.48 -19.73
CA THR A 139 24.02 -6.04 -19.52
C THR A 139 24.98 -5.04 -18.87
N MET A 140 24.94 -3.76 -19.27
CA MET A 140 25.76 -2.71 -18.67
C MET A 140 25.40 -2.49 -17.19
N LEU A 141 24.11 -2.42 -16.88
CA LEU A 141 23.64 -2.18 -15.51
C LEU A 141 23.89 -3.38 -14.60
N GLN A 142 23.76 -4.61 -15.09
CA GLN A 142 24.11 -5.81 -14.33
C GLN A 142 25.59 -5.88 -13.95
N ARG A 143 26.47 -5.25 -14.74
CA ARG A 143 27.90 -5.15 -14.43
C ARG A 143 28.27 -3.97 -13.54
N LYS A 144 27.37 -3.00 -13.39
CA LYS A 144 27.58 -1.84 -12.53
C LYS A 144 27.37 -2.22 -11.07
N PRO A 145 28.36 -2.08 -10.19
CA PRO A 145 28.18 -2.33 -8.75
C PRO A 145 27.08 -1.43 -8.17
N ARG A 146 26.13 -2.05 -7.47
CA ARG A 146 25.00 -1.34 -6.83
C ARG A 146 24.14 -0.53 -7.78
N ALA A 147 23.98 -1.00 -9.02
CA ALA A 147 23.09 -0.39 -9.98
C ALA A 147 21.65 -0.38 -9.41
N ARG A 148 20.97 0.76 -9.55
CA ARG A 148 19.60 0.99 -9.11
C ARG A 148 18.73 1.23 -10.33
N TYR A 149 18.25 0.16 -10.93
CA TYR A 149 17.39 0.19 -12.11
C TYR A 149 16.22 -0.78 -11.92
N ARG A 150 15.16 -0.50 -12.63
CA ARG A 150 13.98 -1.36 -12.70
C ARG A 150 13.63 -1.62 -14.18
N VAL A 151 12.77 -2.59 -14.40
CA VAL A 151 12.29 -2.94 -15.75
C VAL A 151 10.78 -2.74 -15.77
N ASN A 152 10.32 -1.93 -16.73
CA ASN A 152 8.91 -1.60 -16.89
C ASN A 152 8.07 -2.87 -17.12
N HIS A 153 6.89 -2.95 -16.45
CA HIS A 153 5.98 -4.10 -16.43
C HIS A 153 6.60 -5.45 -15.98
N ILE A 154 7.77 -5.42 -15.30
CA ILE A 154 8.42 -6.62 -14.71
C ILE A 154 8.76 -6.40 -13.24
N SER A 155 9.34 -5.24 -12.91
CA SER A 155 9.75 -4.89 -11.54
C SER A 155 9.44 -3.44 -11.18
N TRP A 156 8.78 -2.73 -12.08
CA TRP A 156 8.31 -1.37 -11.90
C TRP A 156 7.09 -1.11 -12.80
N TRP A 157 6.16 -0.31 -12.32
CA TRP A 157 4.95 0.11 -13.01
C TRP A 157 4.71 1.58 -12.76
N ALA A 158 4.33 2.34 -13.80
CA ALA A 158 4.01 3.76 -13.66
C ALA A 158 2.84 4.01 -12.70
N GLN A 159 1.98 3.01 -12.53
CA GLN A 159 0.85 2.99 -11.59
C GLN A 159 1.29 2.98 -10.12
N GLU A 160 2.58 2.89 -9.79
CA GLU A 160 3.06 3.14 -8.42
C GLU A 160 2.62 4.52 -7.91
N LEU A 161 2.46 5.50 -8.83
CA LEU A 161 1.86 6.80 -8.55
C LEU A 161 0.41 6.86 -9.05
N PRO A 162 -0.47 7.53 -8.30
CA PRO A 162 -1.87 7.67 -8.69
C PRO A 162 -2.07 8.44 -9.99
N SER A 163 -3.10 8.06 -10.76
CA SER A 163 -3.58 8.79 -11.92
C SER A 163 -4.34 10.07 -11.55
N ASP A 164 -4.60 10.93 -12.53
CA ASP A 164 -5.41 12.15 -12.36
C ASP A 164 -6.82 11.82 -11.87
N GLU A 165 -7.39 10.73 -12.36
CA GLU A 165 -8.71 10.23 -11.99
C GLU A 165 -8.74 9.77 -10.52
N GLU A 166 -7.71 9.08 -10.06
CA GLU A 166 -7.61 8.63 -8.66
C GLU A 166 -7.43 9.82 -7.69
N TYR A 167 -6.66 10.83 -8.05
CA TYR A 167 -6.60 12.09 -7.27
C TYR A 167 -7.95 12.82 -7.24
N ALA A 168 -8.66 12.86 -8.37
CA ALA A 168 -9.97 13.47 -8.45
C ALA A 168 -11.00 12.70 -7.60
N GLU A 169 -10.97 11.37 -7.65
CA GLU A 169 -11.81 10.51 -6.82
C GLU A 169 -11.54 10.72 -5.34
N ALA A 170 -10.27 10.75 -4.94
CA ALA A 170 -9.87 10.99 -3.55
C ALA A 170 -10.44 12.32 -3.01
N ARG A 171 -10.38 13.39 -3.81
CA ARG A 171 -10.96 14.68 -3.42
C ARG A 171 -12.49 14.61 -3.33
N ARG A 172 -13.16 13.94 -4.30
CA ARG A 172 -14.62 13.76 -4.24
C ARG A 172 -15.07 13.00 -3.00
N SER A 173 -14.35 11.92 -2.66
CA SER A 173 -14.65 11.11 -1.48
C SER A 173 -14.48 11.90 -0.20
N LEU A 174 -13.40 12.68 -0.09
CA LEU A 174 -13.15 13.55 1.06
C LEU A 174 -14.17 14.70 1.15
N ASP A 175 -14.50 15.34 0.02
CA ASP A 175 -15.52 16.40 -0.04
C ASP A 175 -16.90 15.88 0.41
N ALA A 176 -17.28 14.66 0.01
CA ALA A 176 -18.54 14.04 0.37
C ALA A 176 -18.73 13.86 1.88
N VAL A 177 -17.63 13.71 2.63
CA VAL A 177 -17.64 13.59 4.11
C VAL A 177 -17.15 14.88 4.81
N GLY A 178 -17.04 16.00 4.08
CA GLY A 178 -16.57 17.28 4.61
C GLY A 178 -15.16 17.21 5.17
N TRP A 179 -14.29 16.38 4.60
CA TRP A 179 -12.89 16.14 5.04
C TRP A 179 -12.80 15.67 6.49
N GLN A 180 -13.79 14.91 6.96
CA GLN A 180 -13.83 14.37 8.33
C GLN A 180 -13.83 12.83 8.27
N VAL A 181 -12.71 12.25 8.68
CA VAL A 181 -12.50 10.80 8.78
C VAL A 181 -11.86 10.47 10.12
N ASP A 182 -11.92 9.22 10.55
CA ASP A 182 -11.32 8.82 11.82
C ASP A 182 -9.87 8.38 11.61
N TYR A 183 -9.62 7.63 10.54
CA TYR A 183 -8.31 7.08 10.22
C TYR A 183 -7.93 7.38 8.77
N ILE A 184 -6.65 7.57 8.54
CA ILE A 184 -6.05 7.68 7.21
C ILE A 184 -5.03 6.55 7.08
N ILE A 185 -5.15 5.76 6.00
CA ILE A 185 -4.25 4.66 5.67
C ILE A 185 -3.62 4.95 4.31
N THR A 186 -2.30 5.12 4.30
CA THR A 186 -1.55 5.35 3.06
C THR A 186 -0.31 4.46 3.01
N HIS A 187 0.37 4.39 1.86
CA HIS A 187 1.67 3.74 1.83
C HIS A 187 2.77 4.73 2.16
N CYS A 188 2.89 5.85 1.45
CA CYS A 188 3.84 6.90 1.80
C CYS A 188 3.21 8.00 2.69
N ALA A 189 4.03 8.95 3.11
CA ALA A 189 3.67 10.04 4.03
C ALA A 189 3.43 11.37 3.31
N PRO A 190 2.77 12.36 3.96
CA PRO A 190 2.74 13.75 3.50
C PRO A 190 4.15 14.34 3.35
N THR A 191 4.34 15.28 2.40
CA THR A 191 5.63 15.91 2.08
C THR A 191 6.41 16.35 3.31
N SER A 192 5.77 17.01 4.26
CA SER A 192 6.45 17.50 5.47
C SER A 192 7.00 16.38 6.36
N ILE A 193 6.40 15.18 6.34
CA ILE A 193 6.90 14.01 7.06
C ILE A 193 7.93 13.26 6.21
N ALA A 194 7.65 13.06 4.93
CA ALA A 194 8.57 12.40 4.00
C ALA A 194 9.96 13.05 4.00
N LEU A 195 10.03 14.38 4.15
CA LEU A 195 11.29 15.15 4.22
C LEU A 195 12.01 15.06 5.58
N MET A 196 11.42 14.50 6.63
CA MET A 196 11.98 14.56 8.01
C MET A 196 13.16 13.64 8.30
N GLY A 197 13.65 12.85 7.40
CA GLY A 197 14.78 12.05 7.84
C GLY A 197 15.15 10.81 7.06
N SER A 198 14.62 10.60 5.89
CA SER A 198 15.09 9.52 5.04
C SER A 198 16.19 10.01 4.09
N ARG A 199 17.02 9.08 3.63
CA ARG A 199 18.00 9.33 2.55
C ARG A 199 17.31 9.53 1.18
N HIS A 200 15.99 9.44 1.15
CA HIS A 200 15.12 9.46 -0.01
C HIS A 200 14.08 10.56 0.13
N ASN A 201 14.56 11.78 0.39
CA ASN A 201 13.75 12.96 0.71
C ASN A 201 13.36 13.70 -0.57
N GLU A 202 12.50 13.11 -1.37
CA GLU A 202 11.93 13.79 -2.52
C GLU A 202 10.44 14.02 -2.31
N ALA A 203 10.02 15.28 -2.43
CA ALA A 203 8.63 15.62 -2.62
C ALA A 203 8.22 15.20 -4.03
N ASP A 204 7.05 14.62 -4.16
CA ASP A 204 6.44 14.29 -5.43
C ASP A 204 4.95 14.65 -5.38
N ARG A 205 4.26 14.44 -6.50
CA ARG A 205 2.84 14.77 -6.62
C ARG A 205 1.96 14.04 -5.59
N LEU A 206 2.31 12.81 -5.22
CA LEU A 206 1.53 12.05 -4.25
C LEU A 206 1.77 12.56 -2.84
N THR A 207 3.03 12.77 -2.44
CA THR A 207 3.35 13.34 -1.12
C THR A 207 2.77 14.74 -0.94
N ASP A 208 2.74 15.58 -2.02
CA ASP A 208 2.12 16.90 -2.01
C ASP A 208 0.59 16.83 -1.90
N PHE A 209 -0.06 15.87 -2.57
CA PHE A 209 -1.48 15.60 -2.37
C PHE A 209 -1.77 15.15 -0.93
N LEU A 210 -0.95 14.27 -0.37
CA LEU A 210 -1.09 13.85 1.02
C LEU A 210 -0.84 15.01 1.99
N GLN A 211 -0.01 15.99 1.62
CA GLN A 211 0.17 17.23 2.38
C GLN A 211 -1.13 18.07 2.37
N GLU A 212 -1.80 18.19 1.21
CA GLU A 212 -3.14 18.81 1.14
C GLU A 212 -4.13 18.12 2.08
N VAL A 213 -4.15 16.77 2.07
CA VAL A 213 -5.02 15.99 2.98
C VAL A 213 -4.68 16.28 4.44
N ARG A 214 -3.40 16.31 4.81
CA ARG A 214 -2.94 16.61 6.18
C ARG A 214 -3.40 17.99 6.67
N GLU A 215 -3.41 18.98 5.79
CA GLU A 215 -3.76 20.36 6.13
C GLU A 215 -5.28 20.59 6.21
N ARG A 216 -6.06 19.85 5.42
CA ARG A 216 -7.51 20.06 5.30
C ARG A 216 -8.35 19.10 6.13
N ALA A 217 -7.90 17.83 6.23
CA ALA A 217 -8.72 16.82 6.87
C ALA A 217 -8.65 16.87 8.39
N LYS A 218 -9.76 16.50 9.02
CA LYS A 218 -9.85 16.21 10.45
C LYS A 218 -9.81 14.70 10.63
N TYR A 219 -8.85 14.19 11.39
CA TYR A 219 -8.66 12.77 11.66
C TYR A 219 -8.06 12.54 13.04
N HIS A 220 -8.18 11.31 13.53
CA HIS A 220 -7.56 10.88 14.78
C HIS A 220 -6.14 10.38 14.54
N TYR A 221 -5.96 9.39 13.64
CA TYR A 221 -4.66 8.80 13.35
C TYR A 221 -4.44 8.62 11.85
N TRP A 222 -3.19 8.71 11.45
CA TRP A 222 -2.68 8.44 10.11
C TRP A 222 -1.60 7.38 10.20
N LEU A 223 -1.84 6.19 9.60
CA LEU A 223 -0.91 5.08 9.61
C LEU A 223 -0.38 4.86 8.19
N PHE A 224 0.93 4.65 8.07
CA PHE A 224 1.60 4.50 6.79
C PHE A 224 2.83 3.60 6.90
N GLY A 225 3.35 3.10 5.74
CA GLY A 225 4.51 2.22 5.61
C GLY A 225 5.68 2.88 4.87
N HIS A 226 6.24 2.15 3.89
CA HIS A 226 7.23 2.61 2.93
C HIS A 226 8.66 2.86 3.48
N TYR A 227 8.79 3.42 4.66
CA TYR A 227 10.10 3.84 5.21
C TYR A 227 10.77 2.77 6.08
N HIS A 228 10.18 1.57 6.17
CA HIS A 228 10.71 0.40 6.88
C HIS A 228 11.18 0.69 8.31
N ASP A 229 10.32 1.34 9.10
CA ASP A 229 10.55 1.60 10.52
C ASP A 229 9.22 1.48 11.29
N ASN A 230 9.30 1.29 12.60
CA ASN A 230 8.16 1.29 13.50
C ASN A 230 8.31 2.48 14.45
N LYS A 231 7.57 3.56 14.20
CA LYS A 231 7.76 4.80 14.92
C LYS A 231 6.51 5.69 14.94
N ALA A 232 6.16 6.21 16.11
CA ALA A 232 5.30 7.37 16.19
C ALA A 232 6.11 8.61 15.77
N ILE A 233 5.71 9.24 14.66
CA ILE A 233 6.35 10.47 14.17
C ILE A 233 5.93 11.66 15.04
N ASP A 234 4.64 11.72 15.34
CA ASP A 234 4.03 12.65 16.28
C ASP A 234 2.78 11.99 16.91
N GLU A 235 1.93 12.79 17.55
CA GLU A 235 0.74 12.30 18.26
C GLU A 235 -0.30 11.61 17.37
N LYS A 236 -0.25 11.82 16.04
CA LYS A 236 -1.25 11.31 15.09
C LYS A 236 -0.66 10.45 13.99
N HIS A 237 0.62 10.61 13.65
CA HIS A 237 1.25 9.95 12.50
C HIS A 237 2.12 8.78 12.96
N ILE A 238 1.75 7.59 12.51
CA ILE A 238 2.37 6.33 12.92
C ILE A 238 2.94 5.63 11.68
N LEU A 239 4.25 5.50 11.65
CA LEU A 239 4.97 4.70 10.68
C LEU A 239 5.01 3.26 11.16
N LEU A 240 4.62 2.33 10.29
CA LEU A 240 4.59 0.90 10.57
C LEU A 240 5.42 0.14 9.54
N TRP A 241 6.09 -0.88 10.01
CA TRP A 241 6.75 -1.89 9.20
C TRP A 241 6.30 -3.29 9.64
N GLU A 242 6.99 -3.92 10.59
CA GLU A 242 6.73 -5.31 10.97
C GLU A 242 5.69 -5.47 12.08
N GLN A 243 5.47 -4.42 12.87
CA GLN A 243 4.53 -4.47 13.98
C GLN A 243 3.08 -4.58 13.49
N ILE A 244 2.29 -5.36 14.21
CA ILE A 244 0.83 -5.40 14.07
C ILE A 244 0.25 -4.63 15.27
N VAL A 245 -0.48 -3.55 14.98
CA VAL A 245 -1.02 -2.65 16.00
C VAL A 245 -2.53 -2.71 15.97
N ARG A 246 -3.15 -2.96 17.12
CA ARG A 246 -4.61 -2.84 17.26
C ARG A 246 -4.99 -1.37 17.38
N ILE A 247 -5.98 -0.94 16.60
CA ILE A 247 -6.49 0.43 16.61
C ILE A 247 -7.96 0.54 17.04
N ILE A 248 -8.71 -0.57 16.94
CA ILE A 248 -10.12 -0.70 17.41
C ILE A 248 -10.32 -2.05 18.09
#